data_5a3576d3e398200fe7de9bf2d77562d7
#
_entry.id   5a3576d3e398200fe7de9bf2d77562d7
#
_cell.length_a   1.000
_cell.length_b   1.000
_cell.length_c   1.000
_cell.angle_alpha   90.00
_cell.angle_beta   90.00
_cell.angle_gamma   90.00
#
_symmetry.space_group_name_H-M   'P 1'
#
loop_
_entity.id
_entity.type
_entity.pdbx_description
1 polymer ?
#
loop_
_entity_poly.entity_id
_entity_poly.type
_entity_poly.pdbx_seq_one_letter_code
_entity_poly.pdbx_strand_id
1 'polypeptide(L)' 'MKLKDTNNDEVEVEDSWEEECPQCGDLNVQCYYVPNWAATRCYDCLVNEAIKFNYVVE' A
#
# COMPACT_ATOMS: atom_id res chain seq x y z
N MET A 1 -1.12 4.45 8.55
CA MET A 1 0.11 4.23 7.77
C MET A 1 0.22 5.31 6.72
N LYS A 2 1.43 5.80 6.49
CA LYS A 2 1.70 6.81 5.47
C LYS A 2 2.94 6.44 4.69
N LEU A 3 2.99 6.90 3.44
CA LEU A 3 4.18 6.76 2.60
C LEU A 3 4.74 8.15 2.33
N LYS A 4 6.05 8.23 2.16
CA LYS A 4 6.71 9.46 1.70
C LYS A 4 7.55 9.16 0.47
N ASP A 5 7.48 10.03 -0.51
CA ASP A 5 8.29 9.88 -1.72
C ASP A 5 9.66 10.56 -1.55
N THR A 6 10.44 10.57 -2.63
CA THR A 6 11.79 11.16 -2.60
C THR A 6 11.78 12.66 -2.40
N ASN A 7 10.65 13.32 -2.64
CA ASN A 7 10.51 14.75 -2.44
C ASN A 7 9.91 15.09 -1.07
N ASN A 8 9.78 14.10 -0.18
CA ASN A 8 9.18 14.24 1.14
C ASN A 8 7.68 14.52 1.11
N ASP A 9 7.02 14.30 -0.02
CA ASP A 9 5.57 14.44 -0.11
C ASP A 9 4.89 13.23 0.51
N GLU A 10 3.86 13.47 1.31
CA GLU A 10 3.11 12.40 1.93
C GLU A 10 2.09 11.81 0.98
N VAL A 11 2.00 10.50 0.97
CA VAL A 11 0.98 9.75 0.24
C VAL A 11 0.11 9.06 1.28
N GLU A 12 -1.18 9.35 1.25
CA GLU A 12 -2.10 8.75 2.20
C GLU A 12 -2.39 7.29 1.85
N VAL A 13 -2.49 6.48 2.90
CA VAL A 13 -2.89 5.08 2.79
C VAL A 13 -4.08 4.89 3.71
N GLU A 14 -5.19 4.44 3.15
CA GLU A 14 -6.41 4.21 3.90
C GLU A 14 -6.50 2.75 4.30
N ASP A 15 -6.91 2.50 5.54
CA ASP A 15 -7.17 1.14 5.99
C ASP A 15 -8.40 0.60 5.26
N SER A 16 -8.31 -0.63 4.81
CA SER A 16 -9.42 -1.36 4.25
C SER A 16 -9.73 -2.51 5.21
N TRP A 17 -10.39 -3.53 4.73
CA TRP A 17 -10.72 -4.70 5.56
C TRP A 17 -9.93 -5.92 5.09
N GLU A 18 -10.06 -6.99 5.86
CA GLU A 18 -9.44 -8.25 5.45
C GLU A 18 -10.19 -8.80 4.24
N GLU A 19 -9.46 -8.98 3.16
CA GLU A 19 -10.03 -9.48 1.91
C GLU A 19 -8.94 -10.12 1.08
N GLU A 20 -9.30 -10.61 -0.09
CA GLU A 20 -8.31 -11.13 -1.04
C GLU A 20 -7.50 -9.98 -1.62
N CYS A 21 -6.17 -10.10 -1.56
CA CYS A 21 -5.30 -9.12 -2.19
C CYS A 21 -5.36 -9.28 -3.71
N PRO A 22 -5.76 -8.24 -4.46
CA PRO A 22 -5.86 -8.36 -5.92
C PRO A 22 -4.51 -8.50 -6.61
N GLN A 23 -3.42 -8.20 -5.92
CA GLN A 23 -2.09 -8.27 -6.50
C GLN A 23 -1.46 -9.65 -6.37
N CYS A 24 -1.50 -10.24 -5.18
CA CYS A 24 -0.85 -11.52 -4.92
C CYS A 24 -1.83 -12.67 -4.73
N GLY A 25 -3.11 -12.37 -4.55
CA GLY A 25 -4.14 -13.40 -4.40
C GLY A 25 -4.26 -14.03 -3.02
N ASP A 26 -3.54 -13.52 -2.03
CA ASP A 26 -3.66 -14.01 -0.67
C ASP A 26 -5.05 -13.71 -0.13
N LEU A 27 -5.62 -14.68 0.59
CA LEU A 27 -6.97 -14.57 1.16
C LEU A 27 -6.90 -14.13 2.61
N ASN A 28 -7.92 -13.38 3.04
CA ASN A 28 -8.11 -12.99 4.43
C ASN A 28 -6.92 -12.22 5.00
N VAL A 29 -6.31 -11.35 4.19
CA VAL A 29 -5.21 -10.50 4.63
C VAL A 29 -5.68 -9.07 4.76
N GLN A 30 -5.11 -8.34 5.73
CA GLN A 30 -5.42 -6.93 5.88
C GLN A 30 -4.97 -6.17 4.66
N CYS A 31 -5.89 -5.45 4.04
CA CYS A 31 -5.61 -4.69 2.82
C CYS A 31 -5.64 -3.20 3.10
N TYR A 32 -5.02 -2.45 2.21
CA TYR A 32 -4.94 -0.99 2.29
C TYR A 32 -5.22 -0.41 0.92
N TYR A 33 -5.89 0.73 0.91
CA TYR A 33 -6.17 1.44 -0.33
C TYR A 33 -5.30 2.69 -0.42
N VAL A 34 -4.64 2.85 -1.56
CA VAL A 34 -3.80 4.01 -1.83
C VAL A 34 -4.48 4.87 -2.91
N PRO A 35 -5.11 5.98 -2.53
CA PRO A 35 -5.82 6.82 -3.50
C PRO A 35 -4.94 7.31 -4.64
N ASN A 36 -3.68 7.66 -4.36
CA ASN A 36 -2.76 8.12 -5.40
C ASN A 36 -2.48 7.07 -6.46
N TRP A 37 -2.56 5.80 -6.10
CA TRP A 37 -2.35 4.69 -7.02
C TRP A 37 -3.67 4.14 -7.55
N ALA A 38 -4.79 4.55 -6.95
CA ALA A 38 -6.12 4.00 -7.21
C ALA A 38 -6.09 2.47 -7.11
N ALA A 39 -5.44 1.95 -6.08
CA ALA A 39 -5.18 0.51 -5.98
C ALA A 39 -5.27 0.04 -4.53
N THR A 40 -5.77 -1.18 -4.36
CA THR A 40 -5.80 -1.87 -3.07
C THR A 40 -4.68 -2.91 -3.05
N ARG A 41 -3.95 -2.98 -1.95
CA ARG A 41 -2.85 -3.93 -1.77
C ARG A 41 -2.84 -4.44 -0.35
N CYS A 42 -2.43 -5.70 -0.14
CA CYS A 42 -2.15 -6.17 1.20
C CYS A 42 -0.86 -5.52 1.72
N TYR A 43 -0.56 -5.70 3.00
CA TYR A 43 0.60 -5.04 3.61
C TYR A 43 1.89 -5.37 2.87
N ASP A 44 2.12 -6.66 2.60
CA ASP A 44 3.36 -7.10 1.93
C ASP A 44 3.49 -6.51 0.53
N CYS A 45 2.40 -6.54 -0.25
CA CYS A 45 2.41 -5.97 -1.59
C CYS A 45 2.60 -4.46 -1.54
N LEU A 46 1.97 -3.80 -0.58
CA LEU A 46 2.11 -2.36 -0.41
C LEU A 46 3.55 -1.97 -0.12
N VAL A 47 4.20 -2.67 0.82
CA VAL A 47 5.59 -2.41 1.19
C VAL A 47 6.51 -2.67 0.02
N ASN A 48 6.32 -3.78 -0.70
CA ASN A 48 7.13 -4.11 -1.87
C ASN A 48 6.99 -3.06 -2.98
N GLU A 49 5.76 -2.61 -3.24
CA GLU A 49 5.55 -1.53 -4.22
C GLU A 49 6.21 -0.23 -3.78
N ALA A 50 6.09 0.10 -2.50
CA ALA A 50 6.70 1.31 -1.94
C ALA A 50 8.21 1.30 -2.14
N ILE A 51 8.86 0.18 -1.81
CA ILE A 51 10.31 0.04 -1.99
C ILE A 51 10.67 0.16 -3.47
N LYS A 52 9.90 -0.49 -4.33
CA LYS A 52 10.17 -0.48 -5.77
C LYS A 52 10.16 0.93 -6.36
N PHE A 53 9.29 1.79 -5.86
CA PHE A 53 9.15 3.16 -6.34
C PHE A 53 9.80 4.19 -5.41
N ASN A 54 10.68 3.75 -4.52
CA ASN A 54 11.45 4.61 -3.63
C ASN A 54 10.59 5.41 -2.64
N TYR A 55 9.50 4.84 -2.20
CA TYR A 55 8.73 5.41 -1.09
C TYR A 55 9.27 4.90 0.23
N VAL A 56 9.12 5.71 1.27
CA VAL A 56 9.43 5.30 2.63
C VAL A 56 8.10 5.02 3.34
N VAL A 57 8.03 3.87 3.99
CA VAL A 57 6.84 3.48 4.76
C VAL A 57 7.00 4.00 6.18
N GLU A 58 6.03 4.77 6.64
CA GLU A 58 6.01 5.29 8.01
C GLU A 58 4.98 4.61 8.87
#